data_0fdbdd8590ecdf6f582b4d5356265cc2
#
_entry.id   0fdbdd8590ecdf6f582b4d5356265cc2
#
_cell.length_a   1.000
_cell.length_b   1.000
_cell.length_c   1.000
_cell.angle_alpha   90.00
_cell.angle_beta   90.00
_cell.angle_gamma   90.00
#
_symmetry.space_group_name_H-M   'P 1'
#
loop_
_entity.id
_entity.type
_entity.pdbx_description
1 polymer ?
#
loop_
_entity_poly.entity_id
_entity_poly.type
_entity_poly.pdbx_seq_one_letter_code
_entity_poly.pdbx_strand_id
1 'polypeptide(L)'
;MPEEPGTAIVCIGCGPIPDGALEQGHVFSAGLHPWDVTGHDEEAFCNLEELIAKPQVLAVGECGFDTLKGPSHELQEQAFVRQVELSGRYGKPMILHVVRDFDSVIRLRKQLKPTQKWIIHGFRGGPQQMKQLYSNGILVSFGPKHNPETIRQVPPERLYFETDSK
;
A
#
# COMPACT_ATOMS: atom_id res chain seq x y z
N MET A 1 25.33 -10.03 -13.39
CA MET A 1 24.39 -9.29 -14.27
C MET A 1 23.94 -8.06 -13.51
N PRO A 2 24.11 -6.85 -14.04
CA PRO A 2 23.44 -5.73 -13.43
C PRO A 2 21.94 -5.99 -13.49
N GLU A 3 21.30 -5.98 -12.35
CA GLU A 3 19.86 -5.99 -12.31
C GLU A 3 19.40 -4.76 -13.11
N GLU A 4 18.56 -4.99 -14.11
CA GLU A 4 17.90 -3.87 -14.74
C GLU A 4 17.18 -3.09 -13.63
N PRO A 5 17.31 -1.77 -13.60
CA PRO A 5 16.60 -1.00 -12.59
C PRO A 5 15.11 -1.34 -12.71
N GLY A 6 14.60 -2.03 -11.71
CA GLY A 6 13.18 -2.35 -11.64
C GLY A 6 12.39 -1.06 -11.85
N THR A 7 11.34 -1.11 -12.68
CA THR A 7 10.49 0.05 -12.90
C THR A 7 9.89 0.48 -11.57
N ALA A 8 10.24 1.66 -11.11
CA ALA A 8 9.71 2.19 -9.86
C ALA A 8 8.23 2.51 -10.00
N ILE A 9 7.43 2.09 -9.01
CA ILE A 9 6.02 2.45 -8.93
C ILE A 9 5.92 3.83 -8.29
N VAL A 10 5.30 4.76 -8.99
CA VAL A 10 5.09 6.13 -8.51
C VAL A 10 3.69 6.26 -7.90
N CYS A 11 3.62 6.69 -6.65
CA CYS A 11 2.33 6.93 -5.98
C CYS A 11 1.78 8.30 -6.40
N ILE A 12 0.58 8.32 -6.99
CA ILE A 12 -0.08 9.54 -7.45
C ILE A 12 -1.28 9.97 -6.61
N GLY A 13 -1.60 9.21 -5.56
CA GLY A 13 -2.79 9.47 -4.75
C GLY A 13 -4.05 9.32 -5.60
N CYS A 14 -4.97 10.28 -5.49
CA CYS A 14 -6.19 10.36 -6.31
C CYS A 14 -6.08 11.45 -7.38
N GLY A 15 -4.90 11.98 -7.59
CA GLY A 15 -4.64 13.03 -8.58
C GLY A 15 -4.45 12.50 -10.00
N PRO A 16 -4.36 13.40 -10.98
CA PRO A 16 -4.15 13.00 -12.37
C PRO A 16 -2.77 12.39 -12.59
N ILE A 17 -2.66 11.51 -13.58
CA ILE A 17 -1.35 11.02 -14.04
C ILE A 17 -0.57 12.21 -14.61
N PRO A 18 0.70 12.41 -14.18
CA PRO A 18 1.51 13.51 -14.69
C PRO A 18 1.69 13.46 -16.21
N ASP A 19 1.67 14.62 -16.84
CA ASP A 19 1.89 14.73 -18.29
C ASP A 19 3.23 14.11 -18.71
N GLY A 20 3.21 13.35 -19.78
CA GLY A 20 4.41 12.70 -20.32
C GLY A 20 4.85 11.43 -19.56
N ALA A 21 4.30 11.15 -18.40
CA ALA A 21 4.70 9.99 -17.60
C ALA A 21 4.35 8.66 -18.28
N LEU A 22 3.22 8.59 -18.96
CA LEU A 22 2.81 7.40 -19.72
C LEU A 22 3.76 7.11 -20.89
N GLU A 23 4.19 8.16 -21.58
CA GLU A 23 5.11 8.06 -22.72
C GLU A 23 6.50 7.60 -22.29
N GLN A 24 6.88 7.88 -21.03
CA GLN A 24 8.15 7.47 -20.45
C GLN A 24 8.11 6.04 -19.87
N GLY A 25 6.99 5.35 -19.98
CA GLY A 25 6.82 3.98 -19.46
C GLY A 25 6.70 3.88 -17.95
N HIS A 26 6.34 4.96 -17.28
CA HIS A 26 6.12 4.94 -15.83
C HIS A 26 4.87 4.14 -15.47
N VAL A 27 4.93 3.47 -14.31
CA VAL A 27 3.80 2.76 -13.71
C VAL A 27 3.47 3.39 -12.35
N PHE A 28 2.21 3.25 -11.93
CA PHE A 28 1.69 4.01 -10.81
C PHE A 28 0.96 3.14 -9.80
N SER A 29 0.90 3.62 -8.56
CA SER A 29 -0.12 3.23 -7.60
C SER A 29 -1.06 4.41 -7.36
N ALA A 30 -2.33 4.13 -7.15
CA ALA A 30 -3.34 5.13 -6.83
C ALA A 30 -4.12 4.70 -5.60
N GLY A 31 -4.36 5.62 -4.68
CA GLY A 31 -5.06 5.33 -3.44
C GLY A 31 -5.35 6.59 -2.64
N LEU A 32 -6.28 6.48 -1.72
CA LEU A 32 -6.57 7.54 -0.76
C LEU A 32 -5.77 7.28 0.52
N HIS A 33 -4.74 8.07 0.71
CA HIS A 33 -3.86 7.99 1.89
C HIS A 33 -4.65 8.27 3.17
N PRO A 34 -4.37 7.60 4.31
CA PRO A 34 -5.12 7.82 5.54
C PRO A 34 -5.11 9.28 6.02
N TRP A 35 -4.06 10.04 5.71
CA TRP A 35 -4.00 11.46 6.07
C TRP A 35 -4.99 12.32 5.30
N ASP A 36 -5.41 11.90 4.12
CA ASP A 36 -6.24 12.67 3.20
C ASP A 36 -7.73 12.31 3.29
N VAL A 37 -8.07 11.30 4.09
CA VAL A 37 -9.45 10.89 4.32
C VAL A 37 -10.21 11.99 5.09
N THR A 38 -11.38 12.39 4.59
CA THR A 38 -12.17 13.47 5.19
C THR A 38 -13.53 13.01 5.72
N GLY A 39 -14.02 11.86 5.28
CA GLY A 39 -15.39 11.39 5.51
C GLY A 39 -16.37 11.86 4.43
N HIS A 40 -15.95 12.73 3.51
CA HIS A 40 -16.72 13.24 2.37
C HIS A 40 -15.91 13.04 1.09
N ASP A 41 -15.56 11.77 0.80
CA ASP A 41 -14.55 11.43 -0.20
C ASP A 41 -15.14 10.83 -1.49
N GLU A 42 -16.42 11.05 -1.77
CA GLU A 42 -17.09 10.44 -2.93
C GLU A 42 -16.43 10.83 -4.26
N GLU A 43 -16.09 12.10 -4.44
CA GLU A 43 -15.39 12.55 -5.64
C GLU A 43 -14.00 11.90 -5.77
N ALA A 44 -13.27 11.84 -4.66
CA ALA A 44 -11.95 11.19 -4.62
C ALA A 44 -12.05 9.71 -5.00
N PHE A 45 -13.07 9.00 -4.50
CA PHE A 45 -13.29 7.59 -4.85
C PHE A 45 -13.72 7.39 -6.30
N CYS A 46 -14.51 8.29 -6.87
CA CYS A 46 -14.83 8.24 -8.31
C CYS A 46 -13.57 8.38 -9.16
N ASN A 47 -12.73 9.35 -8.83
CA ASN A 47 -11.45 9.55 -9.51
C ASN A 47 -10.51 8.35 -9.33
N LEU A 48 -10.48 7.81 -8.13
CA LEU A 48 -9.64 6.67 -7.79
C LEU A 48 -10.04 5.43 -8.59
N GLU A 49 -11.32 5.15 -8.72
CA GLU A 49 -11.78 4.00 -9.50
C GLU A 49 -11.39 4.12 -10.98
N GLU A 50 -11.50 5.31 -11.56
CA GLU A 50 -11.06 5.56 -12.93
C GLU A 50 -9.54 5.32 -13.08
N LEU A 51 -8.73 5.75 -12.11
CA LEU A 51 -7.29 5.53 -12.11
C LEU A 51 -6.95 4.05 -11.98
N ILE A 52 -7.57 3.34 -11.06
CA ILE A 52 -7.30 1.93 -10.81
C ILE A 52 -7.65 1.06 -12.03
N ALA A 53 -8.63 1.46 -12.81
CA ALA A 53 -9.01 0.75 -14.04
C ALA A 53 -7.96 0.88 -15.15
N LYS A 54 -7.04 1.83 -15.06
CA LYS A 54 -6.00 2.04 -16.09
C LYS A 54 -4.91 0.97 -16.00
N PRO A 55 -4.42 0.44 -17.14
CA PRO A 55 -3.37 -0.59 -17.11
C PRO A 55 -2.04 -0.10 -16.54
N GLN A 56 -1.76 1.19 -16.56
CA GLN A 56 -0.53 1.77 -16.00
C GLN A 56 -0.56 1.87 -14.47
N VAL A 57 -1.73 1.78 -13.85
CA VAL A 57 -1.88 1.74 -12.39
C VAL A 57 -1.81 0.28 -11.95
N LEU A 58 -0.72 -0.11 -11.32
CA LEU A 58 -0.43 -1.51 -10.98
C LEU A 58 -0.89 -1.91 -9.58
N ALA A 59 -1.16 -0.95 -8.71
CA ALA A 59 -1.51 -1.21 -7.32
C ALA A 59 -2.46 -0.16 -6.77
N VAL A 60 -3.22 -0.54 -5.76
CA VAL A 60 -4.03 0.37 -4.95
C VAL A 60 -3.20 0.79 -3.74
N GLY A 61 -2.88 2.06 -3.63
CA GLY A 61 -2.09 2.59 -2.52
C GLY A 61 -1.46 3.96 -2.83
N GLU A 62 -0.89 4.58 -1.81
CA GLU A 62 -0.88 4.10 -0.43
C GLU A 62 -2.23 4.34 0.24
N CYS A 63 -2.65 3.36 1.02
CA CYS A 63 -3.85 3.44 1.86
C CYS A 63 -3.59 2.68 3.17
N GLY A 64 -4.38 2.90 4.19
CA GLY A 64 -4.20 2.16 5.43
C GLY A 64 -4.59 2.95 6.67
N PHE A 65 -3.73 2.89 7.68
CA PHE A 65 -4.01 3.41 9.02
C PHE A 65 -2.82 4.17 9.59
N ASP A 66 -3.09 5.31 10.19
CA ASP A 66 -2.12 6.08 10.94
C ASP A 66 -2.77 6.59 12.23
N THR A 67 -2.30 6.09 13.39
CA THR A 67 -2.83 6.50 14.68
C THR A 67 -2.30 7.86 15.15
N LEU A 68 -1.26 8.36 14.50
CA LEU A 68 -0.61 9.63 14.89
C LEU A 68 -1.09 10.81 14.06
N LYS A 69 -1.63 10.56 12.87
CA LYS A 69 -1.99 11.62 11.93
C LYS A 69 -3.21 11.21 11.10
N GLY A 70 -4.01 12.20 10.72
CA GLY A 70 -5.22 11.99 9.92
C GLY A 70 -6.49 12.01 10.75
N PRO A 71 -7.63 11.68 10.13
CA PRO A 71 -8.93 11.68 10.80
C PRO A 71 -9.08 10.50 11.78
N SER A 72 -10.28 10.33 12.33
CA SER A 72 -10.58 9.24 13.25
C SER A 72 -10.29 7.86 12.63
N HIS A 73 -10.01 6.89 13.48
CA HIS A 73 -9.80 5.51 13.06
C HIS A 73 -11.00 4.97 12.25
N GLU A 74 -12.20 5.28 12.67
CA GLU A 74 -13.41 4.84 11.97
C GLU A 74 -13.45 5.33 10.51
N LEU A 75 -13.15 6.60 10.27
CA LEU A 75 -13.10 7.15 8.92
C LEU A 75 -11.98 6.52 8.09
N GLN A 76 -10.82 6.30 8.69
CA GLN A 76 -9.72 5.62 8.01
C GLN A 76 -10.10 4.18 7.63
N GLU A 77 -10.77 3.47 8.52
CA GLU A 77 -11.21 2.08 8.24
C GLU A 77 -12.23 2.03 7.12
N GLN A 78 -13.21 2.92 7.11
CA GLN A 78 -14.20 2.99 6.02
C GLN A 78 -13.54 3.22 4.68
N ALA A 79 -12.60 4.16 4.60
CA ALA A 79 -11.85 4.44 3.37
C ALA A 79 -10.98 3.25 2.95
N PHE A 80 -10.35 2.57 3.91
CA PHE A 80 -9.53 1.39 3.64
C PHE A 80 -10.36 0.25 3.07
N VAL A 81 -11.50 -0.05 3.67
CA VAL A 81 -12.40 -1.14 3.21
C VAL A 81 -12.87 -0.88 1.78
N ARG A 82 -13.23 0.35 1.43
CA ARG A 82 -13.60 0.70 0.05
C ARG A 82 -12.46 0.42 -0.93
N GLN A 83 -11.22 0.67 -0.53
CA GLN A 83 -10.05 0.40 -1.37
C GLN A 83 -9.75 -1.09 -1.48
N VAL A 84 -10.02 -1.87 -0.45
CA VAL A 84 -9.95 -3.34 -0.53
C VAL A 84 -10.93 -3.87 -1.58
N GLU A 85 -12.13 -3.33 -1.63
CA GLU A 85 -13.13 -3.70 -2.64
C GLU A 85 -12.66 -3.35 -4.06
N LEU A 86 -12.08 -2.17 -4.25
CA LEU A 86 -11.51 -1.77 -5.55
C LEU A 86 -10.35 -2.68 -5.96
N SER A 87 -9.46 -3.00 -5.03
CA SER A 87 -8.35 -3.94 -5.25
C SER A 87 -8.86 -5.29 -5.75
N GLY A 88 -9.88 -5.83 -5.11
CA GLY A 88 -10.49 -7.10 -5.51
C GLY A 88 -11.18 -7.04 -6.85
N ARG A 89 -11.90 -5.96 -7.13
CA ARG A 89 -12.64 -5.76 -8.38
C ARG A 89 -11.73 -5.70 -9.59
N TYR A 90 -10.59 -5.02 -9.46
CA TYR A 90 -9.64 -4.81 -10.56
C TYR A 90 -8.44 -5.76 -10.52
N GLY A 91 -8.39 -6.65 -9.54
CA GLY A 91 -7.34 -7.68 -9.44
C GLY A 91 -5.95 -7.12 -9.18
N LYS A 92 -5.82 -6.03 -8.43
CA LYS A 92 -4.56 -5.32 -8.17
C LYS A 92 -4.13 -5.43 -6.71
N PRO A 93 -2.84 -5.59 -6.43
CA PRO A 93 -2.34 -5.63 -5.05
C PRO A 93 -2.50 -4.28 -4.37
N MET A 94 -2.38 -4.28 -3.04
CA MET A 94 -2.46 -3.07 -2.24
C MET A 94 -1.11 -2.74 -1.60
N ILE A 95 -0.75 -1.46 -1.63
CA ILE A 95 0.41 -0.91 -0.93
C ILE A 95 -0.12 -0.13 0.28
N LEU A 96 0.29 -0.55 1.48
CA LEU A 96 -0.28 -0.06 2.72
C LEU A 96 0.68 0.85 3.49
N HIS A 97 0.11 1.93 4.01
CA HIS A 97 0.72 2.80 5.00
C HIS A 97 0.14 2.42 6.36
N VAL A 98 0.97 1.92 7.28
CA VAL A 98 0.52 1.48 8.60
C VAL A 98 1.44 2.05 9.67
N VAL A 99 0.91 2.93 10.51
CA VAL A 99 1.60 3.51 11.65
C VAL A 99 0.88 3.11 12.93
N ARG A 100 1.51 2.24 13.70
CA ARG A 100 1.05 1.78 15.03
C ARG A 100 -0.33 1.14 15.08
N ASP A 101 -0.80 0.55 13.97
CA ASP A 101 -2.10 -0.13 13.93
C ASP A 101 -2.07 -1.38 13.05
N PHE A 102 -1.13 -2.26 13.32
CA PHE A 102 -1.06 -3.55 12.63
C PHE A 102 -2.24 -4.45 12.97
N ASP A 103 -2.82 -4.30 14.15
CA ASP A 103 -3.95 -5.13 14.60
C ASP A 103 -5.18 -4.94 13.71
N SER A 104 -5.49 -3.70 13.32
CA SER A 104 -6.61 -3.43 12.39
C SER A 104 -6.38 -4.07 11.03
N VAL A 105 -5.17 -4.00 10.50
CA VAL A 105 -4.82 -4.62 9.22
C VAL A 105 -4.99 -6.13 9.27
N ILE A 106 -4.48 -6.77 10.32
CA ILE A 106 -4.59 -8.21 10.53
C ILE A 106 -6.06 -8.63 10.69
N ARG A 107 -6.82 -7.90 11.49
CA ARG A 107 -8.25 -8.16 11.70
C ARG A 107 -9.02 -8.10 10.39
N LEU A 108 -8.82 -7.06 9.61
CA LEU A 108 -9.50 -6.87 8.33
C LEU A 108 -9.08 -7.92 7.30
N ARG A 109 -7.81 -8.30 7.29
CA ARG A 109 -7.34 -9.39 6.41
C ARG A 109 -8.08 -10.69 6.70
N LYS A 110 -8.27 -11.01 7.97
CA LYS A 110 -9.03 -12.20 8.40
C LYS A 110 -10.52 -12.11 8.07
N GLN A 111 -11.12 -10.93 8.25
CA GLN A 111 -12.55 -10.72 8.01
C GLN A 111 -12.89 -10.69 6.52
N LEU A 112 -12.13 -9.94 5.75
CA LEU A 112 -12.44 -9.68 4.33
C LEU A 112 -11.94 -10.78 3.41
N LYS A 113 -10.94 -11.55 3.84
CA LYS A 113 -10.34 -12.67 3.10
C LYS A 113 -10.00 -12.30 1.66
N PRO A 114 -9.24 -11.19 1.43
CA PRO A 114 -8.90 -10.77 0.09
C PRO A 114 -7.98 -11.78 -0.59
N THR A 115 -8.10 -11.90 -1.91
CA THR A 115 -7.21 -12.74 -2.72
C THR A 115 -5.98 -11.97 -3.17
N GLN A 116 -6.02 -10.64 -3.16
CA GLN A 116 -4.92 -9.80 -3.60
C GLN A 116 -3.85 -9.67 -2.52
N LYS A 117 -2.60 -9.45 -2.94
CA LYS A 117 -1.48 -9.22 -2.02
C LYS A 117 -1.63 -7.86 -1.33
N TRP A 118 -1.31 -7.84 -0.05
CA TRP A 118 -1.17 -6.63 0.75
C TRP A 118 0.29 -6.49 1.14
N ILE A 119 0.90 -5.35 0.84
CA ILE A 119 2.31 -5.06 1.12
C ILE A 119 2.37 -3.81 1.98
N ILE A 120 2.85 -3.96 3.22
CA ILE A 120 3.07 -2.80 4.11
C ILE A 120 4.37 -2.12 3.70
N HIS A 121 4.26 -0.86 3.31
CA HIS A 121 5.37 -0.03 2.86
C HIS A 121 6.17 0.51 4.05
N GLY A 122 7.49 0.52 3.92
CA GLY A 122 8.36 1.14 4.92
C GLY A 122 8.35 0.47 6.29
N PHE A 123 8.30 -0.85 6.34
CA PHE A 123 8.21 -1.60 7.57
C PHE A 123 9.45 -1.41 8.46
N ARG A 124 9.23 -1.03 9.72
CA ARG A 124 10.28 -0.79 10.72
C ARG A 124 10.17 -1.70 11.94
N GLY A 125 9.19 -2.59 11.96
CA GLY A 125 8.93 -3.46 13.09
C GLY A 125 9.96 -4.56 13.25
N GLY A 126 9.89 -5.24 14.40
CA GLY A 126 10.77 -6.36 14.72
C GLY A 126 10.39 -7.66 14.02
N PRO A 127 11.26 -8.69 14.17
CA PRO A 127 11.03 -9.97 13.51
C PRO A 127 9.72 -10.66 13.91
N GLN A 128 9.30 -10.53 15.15
CA GLN A 128 8.06 -11.15 15.63
C GLN A 128 6.83 -10.53 14.96
N GLN A 129 6.81 -9.20 14.84
CA GLN A 129 5.75 -8.48 14.13
C GLN A 129 5.69 -8.89 12.67
N MET A 130 6.84 -8.99 12.02
CA MET A 130 6.94 -9.45 10.64
C MET A 130 6.39 -10.87 10.48
N LYS A 131 6.77 -11.79 11.35
CA LYS A 131 6.27 -13.17 11.31
C LYS A 131 4.76 -13.25 11.50
N GLN A 132 4.21 -12.42 12.38
CA GLN A 132 2.76 -12.31 12.57
C GLN A 132 2.06 -11.84 11.30
N LEU A 133 2.62 -10.83 10.63
CA LEU A 133 2.09 -10.33 9.37
C LEU A 133 2.13 -11.41 8.28
N TYR A 134 3.28 -12.07 8.11
CA TYR A 134 3.42 -13.13 7.11
C TYR A 134 2.48 -14.30 7.36
N SER A 135 2.28 -14.70 8.61
CA SER A 135 1.34 -15.79 8.94
C SER A 135 -0.11 -15.45 8.62
N ASN A 136 -0.43 -14.17 8.46
CA ASN A 136 -1.74 -13.69 8.04
C ASN A 136 -1.79 -13.32 6.53
N GLY A 137 -0.77 -13.67 5.77
CA GLY A 137 -0.73 -13.41 4.34
C GLY A 137 -0.42 -11.96 3.96
N ILE A 138 0.15 -11.18 4.88
CA ILE A 138 0.52 -9.78 4.65
C ILE A 138 2.03 -9.72 4.46
N LEU A 139 2.47 -9.06 3.39
CA LEU A 139 3.89 -8.87 3.07
C LEU A 139 4.36 -7.50 3.55
N VAL A 140 5.67 -7.30 3.59
CA VAL A 140 6.27 -6.02 3.97
C VAL A 140 7.37 -5.63 2.99
N SER A 141 7.58 -4.32 2.81
CA SER A 141 8.74 -3.80 2.09
C SER A 141 9.59 -2.95 3.02
N PHE A 142 10.88 -2.87 2.74
CA PHE A 142 11.86 -2.25 3.60
C PHE A 142 12.45 -1.00 2.94
N GLY A 143 12.37 0.11 3.67
CA GLY A 143 13.00 1.36 3.30
C GLY A 143 14.32 1.59 4.02
N PRO A 144 14.91 2.80 3.89
CA PRO A 144 16.20 3.14 4.51
C PRO A 144 16.21 3.03 6.03
N LYS A 145 15.06 3.16 6.67
CA LYS A 145 14.90 3.14 8.14
C LYS A 145 14.41 1.80 8.67
N HIS A 146 14.71 0.71 7.98
CA HIS A 146 14.32 -0.63 8.39
C HIS A 146 15.06 -1.08 9.65
N ASN A 147 14.48 -2.08 10.33
CA ASN A 147 15.15 -2.77 11.43
C ASN A 147 16.08 -3.85 10.87
N PRO A 148 17.42 -3.76 11.06
CA PRO A 148 18.38 -4.72 10.50
C PRO A 148 18.16 -6.15 10.97
N GLU A 149 17.70 -6.33 12.20
CA GLU A 149 17.40 -7.66 12.77
C GLU A 149 16.28 -8.32 11.99
N THR A 150 15.26 -7.55 11.62
CA THR A 150 14.12 -8.04 10.86
C THR A 150 14.52 -8.50 9.47
N ILE A 151 15.31 -7.71 8.76
CA ILE A 151 15.79 -8.06 7.40
C ILE A 151 16.53 -9.39 7.39
N ARG A 152 17.37 -9.66 8.39
CA ARG A 152 18.13 -10.91 8.47
C ARG A 152 17.25 -12.16 8.50
N GLN A 153 16.01 -12.04 8.93
CA GLN A 153 15.08 -13.16 9.08
C GLN A 153 14.06 -13.27 7.93
N VAL A 154 14.15 -12.39 6.92
CA VAL A 154 13.26 -12.43 5.76
C VAL A 154 13.75 -13.49 4.79
N PRO A 155 12.87 -14.42 4.33
CA PRO A 155 13.20 -15.30 3.22
C PRO A 155 13.54 -14.47 1.96
N PRO A 156 14.59 -14.81 1.20
CA PRO A 156 15.00 -14.02 0.04
C PRO A 156 13.88 -13.77 -0.97
N GLU A 157 12.98 -14.73 -1.18
CA GLU A 157 11.84 -14.62 -2.09
C GLU A 157 10.76 -13.64 -1.62
N ARG A 158 10.83 -13.19 -0.36
CA ARG A 158 9.88 -12.22 0.23
C ARG A 158 10.55 -10.89 0.57
N LEU A 159 11.79 -10.70 0.13
CA LEU A 159 12.56 -9.51 0.43
C LEU A 159 12.27 -8.43 -0.61
N TYR A 160 11.53 -7.40 -0.21
CA TYR A 160 11.21 -6.24 -1.04
C TYR A 160 11.86 -4.99 -0.44
N PHE A 161 12.56 -4.25 -1.29
CA PHE A 161 13.11 -2.95 -0.92
C PHE A 161 12.36 -1.83 -1.63
N GLU A 162 12.37 -0.66 -1.00
CA GLU A 162 11.77 0.54 -1.53
C GLU A 162 12.69 1.72 -1.36
N THR A 163 12.53 2.73 -2.20
CA THR A 163 13.11 4.05 -2.01
C THR A 163 11.98 5.01 -1.69
N ASP A 164 12.11 5.70 -0.55
CA ASP A 164 11.17 6.77 -0.21
C ASP A 164 11.67 8.03 -0.93
N SER A 165 11.08 8.33 -2.08
CA SER A 165 11.41 9.52 -2.85
C SER A 165 10.62 10.71 -2.31
N LYS A 166 11.10 11.28 -1.24
CA LYS A 166 10.66 12.62 -0.83
C LYS A 166 11.73 13.64 -1.16
#